data_0131359334a4043152d2b0929f8a06ea
#
_entry.id   0131359334a4043152d2b0929f8a06ea
#
_cell.length_a   1.000
_cell.length_b   1.000
_cell.length_c   1.000
_cell.angle_alpha   90.00
_cell.angle_beta   90.00
_cell.angle_gamma   90.00
#
_symmetry.space_group_name_H-M   'P 1'
#
loop_
_entity.id
_entity.type
_entity.pdbx_description
1 polymer ?
#
loop_
_entity_poly.entity_id
_entity_poly.type
_entity_poly.pdbx_seq_one_letter_code
_entity_poly.pdbx_strand_id
1 'polypeptide(L)'
;MDPHLCFFPKQIIGSIKTPLFLVNPAYDFWQIQHILIPRQAFGGDWRSCRLSIQRCSPHQLEKLHGFRNSLLNALDEFKKNEEGGMFINSCFIHCQTMKKTWHGSPYSSKIDNKTIAETVGDWYFNRERVKRVDCPFPCNPSCLNMDFTPPGVHF
;
A
#
# COMPACT_ATOMS: atom_id res chain seq x y z
N MET A 1 3.94 11.70 -26.07
CA MET A 1 3.24 10.87 -25.08
C MET A 1 1.75 11.04 -25.31
N ASP A 2 0.99 9.96 -25.37
CA ASP A 2 -0.47 10.04 -25.48
C ASP A 2 -1.04 10.77 -24.26
N PRO A 3 -1.86 11.84 -24.45
CA PRO A 3 -2.38 12.65 -23.34
C PRO A 3 -3.14 11.84 -22.27
N HIS A 4 -3.80 10.74 -22.66
CA HIS A 4 -4.53 9.87 -21.74
C HIS A 4 -3.60 9.18 -20.72
N LEU A 5 -2.35 8.96 -21.08
CA LEU A 5 -1.37 8.31 -20.22
C LEU A 5 -0.91 9.18 -19.04
N CYS A 6 -1.11 10.50 -19.11
CA CYS A 6 -0.77 11.42 -18.02
C CYS A 6 -1.53 11.15 -16.71
N PHE A 7 -2.69 10.47 -16.78
CA PHE A 7 -3.45 10.08 -15.60
C PHE A 7 -2.88 8.86 -14.86
N PHE A 8 -1.94 8.15 -15.48
CA PHE A 8 -1.34 6.95 -14.89
C PHE A 8 0.03 7.26 -14.29
N PRO A 9 0.21 7.18 -12.95
CA PRO A 9 1.47 7.49 -12.28
C PRO A 9 2.68 6.76 -12.88
N LYS A 10 2.51 5.52 -13.30
CA LYS A 10 3.56 4.72 -13.97
C LYS A 10 4.16 5.44 -15.18
N GLN A 11 3.36 6.19 -15.92
CA GLN A 11 3.80 6.84 -17.17
C GLN A 11 4.52 8.17 -16.93
N ILE A 12 4.18 8.86 -15.83
CA ILE A 12 4.70 10.20 -15.55
C ILE A 12 5.81 10.21 -14.50
N ILE A 13 5.88 9.18 -13.65
CA ILE A 13 6.78 9.18 -12.48
C ILE A 13 8.25 9.32 -12.87
N GLY A 14 8.66 8.76 -14.00
CA GLY A 14 10.02 8.89 -14.53
C GLY A 14 10.36 10.28 -15.08
N SER A 15 9.36 11.13 -15.35
CA SER A 15 9.56 12.49 -15.85
C SER A 15 9.54 13.57 -14.75
N ILE A 16 9.20 13.18 -13.51
CA ILE A 16 9.20 14.08 -12.36
C ILE A 16 10.64 14.31 -11.92
N LYS A 17 11.11 15.56 -12.02
CA LYS A 17 12.47 15.97 -11.63
C LYS A 17 12.56 16.40 -10.17
N THR A 18 11.46 16.84 -9.57
CA THR A 18 11.42 17.20 -8.16
C THR A 18 11.59 15.94 -7.30
N PRO A 19 12.43 15.98 -6.25
CA PRO A 19 12.53 14.86 -5.31
C PRO A 19 11.16 14.47 -4.78
N LEU A 20 10.82 13.19 -4.87
CA LEU A 20 9.51 12.65 -4.55
C LEU A 20 9.65 11.50 -3.56
N PHE A 21 8.81 11.51 -2.52
CA PHE A 21 8.68 10.38 -1.60
C PHE A 21 7.32 9.70 -1.78
N LEU A 22 7.33 8.41 -2.11
CA LEU A 22 6.11 7.62 -2.31
C LEU A 22 5.74 6.88 -1.03
N VAL A 23 4.52 7.11 -0.55
CA VAL A 23 3.92 6.36 0.56
C VAL A 23 2.63 5.70 0.06
N ASN A 24 2.61 4.38 0.01
CA ASN A 24 1.41 3.65 -0.39
C ASN A 24 1.31 2.29 0.31
N PRO A 25 0.13 1.87 0.79
CA PRO A 25 -0.06 0.48 1.21
C PRO A 25 -0.15 -0.42 -0.01
N ALA A 26 0.53 -1.57 0.03
CA ALA A 26 0.49 -2.54 -1.06
C ALA A 26 -0.88 -3.24 -1.19
N TYR A 27 -1.67 -3.18 -0.13
CA TYR A 27 -3.04 -3.71 -0.09
C TYR A 27 -4.04 -2.59 0.23
N ASP A 28 -4.01 -1.53 -0.58
CA ASP A 28 -4.94 -0.41 -0.44
C ASP A 28 -6.40 -0.89 -0.51
N PHE A 29 -7.12 -0.82 0.62
CA PHE A 29 -8.46 -1.39 0.70
C PHE A 29 -9.45 -0.68 -0.23
N TRP A 30 -9.30 0.63 -0.46
CA TRP A 30 -10.17 1.36 -1.35
C TRP A 30 -10.04 0.87 -2.80
N GLN A 31 -8.80 0.69 -3.27
CA GLN A 31 -8.53 0.14 -4.60
C GLN A 31 -9.00 -1.32 -4.69
N ILE A 32 -8.78 -2.12 -3.66
CA ILE A 32 -9.26 -3.51 -3.60
C ILE A 32 -10.78 -3.54 -3.69
N GLN A 33 -11.48 -2.73 -2.90
CA GLN A 33 -12.94 -2.77 -2.83
C GLN A 33 -13.64 -2.17 -4.06
N HIS A 34 -13.03 -1.19 -4.73
CA HIS A 34 -13.71 -0.41 -5.76
C HIS A 34 -13.16 -0.65 -7.16
N ILE A 35 -11.91 -1.12 -7.29
CA ILE A 35 -11.25 -1.31 -8.58
C ILE A 35 -10.98 -2.79 -8.84
N LEU A 36 -10.27 -3.47 -7.93
CA LEU A 36 -9.89 -4.86 -8.14
C LEU A 36 -11.08 -5.82 -8.01
N ILE A 37 -11.93 -5.61 -7.00
CA ILE A 37 -13.08 -6.46 -6.69
C ILE A 37 -14.34 -5.61 -6.54
N PRO A 38 -14.86 -5.00 -7.60
CA PRO A 38 -16.07 -4.20 -7.55
C PRO A 38 -17.27 -5.09 -7.16
N ARG A 39 -18.24 -4.52 -6.43
CA ARG A 39 -19.40 -5.25 -5.87
C ARG A 39 -20.17 -6.11 -6.88
N GLN A 40 -20.18 -5.70 -8.15
CA GLN A 40 -20.95 -6.34 -9.22
C GLN A 40 -20.19 -7.46 -9.93
N ALA A 41 -18.87 -7.53 -9.78
CA ALA A 41 -18.04 -8.43 -10.60
C ALA A 41 -17.86 -9.83 -10.02
N PHE A 42 -18.05 -9.99 -8.72
CA PHE A 42 -17.80 -11.26 -8.04
C PHE A 42 -18.93 -11.55 -7.08
N GLY A 43 -19.66 -12.62 -7.30
CA GLY A 43 -20.72 -13.11 -6.39
C GLY A 43 -20.25 -13.26 -4.95
N GLY A 44 -21.08 -13.77 -4.07
CA GLY A 44 -20.94 -13.75 -2.61
C GLY A 44 -19.58 -14.06 -1.98
N ASP A 45 -18.68 -14.76 -2.68
CA ASP A 45 -17.41 -15.27 -2.17
C ASP A 45 -16.43 -14.19 -1.69
N TRP A 46 -16.43 -13.00 -2.31
CA TRP A 46 -15.49 -11.93 -1.97
C TRP A 46 -15.97 -11.00 -0.85
N ARG A 47 -17.20 -11.18 -0.37
CA ARG A 47 -17.80 -10.24 0.59
C ARG A 47 -16.97 -10.09 1.86
N SER A 48 -16.56 -11.19 2.46
CA SER A 48 -15.79 -11.20 3.71
C SER A 48 -14.37 -10.64 3.50
N CYS A 49 -13.69 -11.09 2.45
CA CYS A 49 -12.34 -10.67 2.11
C CYS A 49 -12.24 -9.16 1.81
N ARG A 50 -13.24 -8.57 1.16
CA ARG A 50 -13.29 -7.12 0.88
C ARG A 50 -13.41 -6.29 2.14
N LEU A 51 -14.05 -6.81 3.17
CA LEU A 51 -14.25 -6.11 4.45
C LEU A 51 -13.04 -6.26 5.38
N SER A 52 -12.35 -7.39 5.30
CA SER A 52 -11.19 -7.68 6.14
C SER A 52 -10.24 -8.64 5.42
N ILE A 53 -9.00 -8.24 5.21
CA ILE A 53 -7.99 -9.07 4.53
C ILE A 53 -7.72 -10.37 5.29
N GLN A 54 -7.92 -10.38 6.60
CA GLN A 54 -7.74 -11.56 7.45
C GLN A 54 -8.78 -12.66 7.17
N ARG A 55 -9.87 -12.31 6.48
CA ARG A 55 -10.96 -13.24 6.12
C ARG A 55 -10.86 -13.75 4.68
N CYS A 56 -9.78 -13.41 4.00
CA CYS A 56 -9.55 -13.88 2.64
C CYS A 56 -9.11 -15.35 2.64
N SER A 57 -9.67 -16.14 1.74
CA SER A 57 -9.18 -17.48 1.46
C SER A 57 -7.80 -17.45 0.82
N PRO A 58 -7.03 -18.56 0.82
CA PRO A 58 -5.72 -18.62 0.15
C PRO A 58 -5.76 -18.17 -1.32
N HIS A 59 -6.78 -18.59 -2.08
CA HIS A 59 -6.96 -18.20 -3.47
C HIS A 59 -7.21 -16.68 -3.62
N GLN A 60 -7.99 -16.09 -2.70
CA GLN A 60 -8.23 -14.65 -2.69
C GLN A 60 -6.95 -13.88 -2.36
N LEU A 61 -6.18 -14.34 -1.37
CA LEU A 61 -4.88 -13.76 -1.04
C LEU A 61 -3.90 -13.81 -2.22
N GLU A 62 -3.89 -14.89 -2.98
CA GLU A 62 -3.08 -14.99 -4.21
C GLU A 62 -3.42 -13.85 -5.21
N LYS A 63 -4.70 -13.55 -5.40
CA LYS A 63 -5.14 -12.42 -6.24
C LYS A 63 -4.68 -11.08 -5.68
N LEU A 64 -4.77 -10.89 -4.36
CA LEU A 64 -4.28 -9.68 -3.70
C LEU A 64 -2.76 -9.56 -3.77
N HIS A 65 -2.02 -10.65 -3.71
CA HIS A 65 -0.57 -10.67 -3.95
C HIS A 65 -0.24 -10.30 -5.40
N GLY A 66 -1.04 -10.75 -6.37
CA GLY A 66 -0.94 -10.31 -7.76
C GLY A 66 -1.12 -8.79 -7.91
N PHE A 67 -2.10 -8.22 -7.22
CA PHE A 67 -2.33 -6.77 -7.17
C PHE A 67 -1.13 -6.02 -6.58
N ARG A 68 -0.60 -6.46 -5.42
CA ARG A 68 0.64 -5.94 -4.84
C ARG A 68 1.80 -5.99 -5.84
N ASN A 69 2.01 -7.11 -6.50
CA ASN A 69 3.08 -7.26 -7.48
C ASN A 69 2.92 -6.31 -8.67
N SER A 70 1.68 -6.08 -9.12
CA SER A 70 1.40 -5.10 -10.17
C SER A 70 1.79 -3.67 -9.76
N LEU A 71 1.51 -3.28 -8.49
CA LEU A 71 1.98 -2.02 -7.94
C LEU A 71 3.51 -1.94 -7.94
N LEU A 72 4.20 -2.97 -7.43
CA LEU A 72 5.66 -2.99 -7.34
C LEU A 72 6.32 -2.92 -8.71
N ASN A 73 5.78 -3.63 -9.70
CA ASN A 73 6.25 -3.59 -11.09
C ASN A 73 6.03 -2.20 -11.72
N ALA A 74 4.93 -1.52 -11.36
CA ALA A 74 4.70 -0.15 -11.81
C ALA A 74 5.72 0.86 -11.24
N LEU A 75 6.35 0.53 -10.11
CA LEU A 75 7.35 1.36 -9.44
C LEU A 75 8.81 1.01 -9.79
N ASP A 76 9.05 0.03 -10.67
CA ASP A 76 10.42 -0.46 -10.97
C ASP A 76 11.34 0.65 -11.49
N GLU A 77 10.84 1.53 -12.36
CA GLU A 77 11.62 2.69 -12.83
C GLU A 77 11.88 3.68 -11.70
N PHE A 78 10.91 3.91 -10.82
CA PHE A 78 11.09 4.81 -9.68
C PHE A 78 12.09 4.26 -8.65
N LYS A 79 12.21 2.96 -8.51
CA LYS A 79 13.21 2.34 -7.63
C LYS A 79 14.65 2.71 -8.05
N LYS A 80 14.87 2.97 -9.33
CA LYS A 80 16.20 3.36 -9.88
C LYS A 80 16.53 4.85 -9.63
N ASN A 81 15.53 5.68 -9.32
CA ASN A 81 15.75 7.10 -9.02
C ASN A 81 16.41 7.24 -7.64
N GLU A 82 17.67 7.67 -7.62
CA GLU A 82 18.45 7.79 -6.38
C GLU A 82 17.96 8.87 -5.42
N GLU A 83 17.31 9.91 -5.93
CA GLU A 83 16.79 11.03 -5.13
C GLU A 83 15.37 10.75 -4.59
N GLY A 84 14.67 9.79 -5.18
CA GLY A 84 13.33 9.41 -4.74
C GLY A 84 13.34 8.58 -3.46
N GLY A 85 12.40 8.80 -2.55
CA GLY A 85 12.15 7.95 -1.38
C GLY A 85 10.92 7.06 -1.57
N MET A 86 10.85 5.94 -0.84
CA MET A 86 9.68 5.04 -0.94
C MET A 86 9.44 4.28 0.36
N PHE A 87 8.17 4.21 0.75
CA PHE A 87 7.67 3.38 1.85
C PHE A 87 6.38 2.67 1.41
N ILE A 88 6.48 1.38 1.10
CA ILE A 88 5.36 0.55 0.64
C ILE A 88 5.14 -0.55 1.68
N ASN A 89 4.17 -0.37 2.58
CA ASN A 89 3.87 -1.38 3.60
C ASN A 89 2.84 -2.43 3.11
N SER A 90 2.74 -3.53 3.86
CA SER A 90 1.81 -4.63 3.57
C SER A 90 0.49 -4.53 4.33
N CYS A 91 0.11 -3.34 4.77
CA CYS A 91 -1.11 -3.12 5.53
C CYS A 91 -2.35 -2.98 4.63
N PHE A 92 -3.46 -3.50 5.11
CA PHE A 92 -4.77 -3.30 4.50
C PHE A 92 -5.40 -2.01 5.04
N ILE A 93 -5.01 -0.88 4.45
CA ILE A 93 -5.37 0.46 4.89
C ILE A 93 -5.49 1.40 3.68
N HIS A 94 -6.12 2.57 3.86
CA HIS A 94 -6.15 3.67 2.90
C HIS A 94 -5.92 4.99 3.62
N CYS A 95 -5.40 6.00 2.94
CA CYS A 95 -5.11 7.33 3.51
C CYS A 95 -4.30 7.26 4.83
N GLN A 96 -3.32 6.38 4.90
CA GLN A 96 -2.57 6.09 6.13
C GLN A 96 -1.84 7.30 6.71
N THR A 97 -1.48 8.30 5.90
CA THR A 97 -0.82 9.53 6.34
C THR A 97 -1.77 10.58 6.93
N MET A 98 -3.09 10.40 6.79
CA MET A 98 -4.09 11.29 7.38
C MET A 98 -4.36 10.99 8.86
N LYS A 99 -3.99 9.82 9.33
CA LYS A 99 -4.23 9.38 10.71
C LYS A 99 -2.99 9.64 11.56
N LYS A 100 -3.16 9.90 12.87
CA LYS A 100 -2.03 10.03 13.82
C LYS A 100 -1.10 8.81 13.85
N THR A 101 -1.53 7.68 13.28
CA THR A 101 -0.78 6.43 13.21
C THR A 101 0.44 6.47 12.26
N TRP A 102 0.61 7.51 11.44
CA TRP A 102 1.81 7.60 10.60
C TRP A 102 3.05 8.12 11.36
N HIS A 103 2.83 8.78 12.52
CA HIS A 103 3.89 9.29 13.38
C HIS A 103 3.52 9.12 14.86
N GLY A 104 4.47 8.71 15.67
CA GLY A 104 4.42 8.78 17.14
C GLY A 104 3.39 7.90 17.86
N SER A 105 2.67 7.05 17.15
CA SER A 105 1.73 6.10 17.73
C SER A 105 2.37 4.72 17.93
N PRO A 106 2.09 4.00 19.01
CA PRO A 106 2.50 2.60 19.14
C PRO A 106 1.89 1.70 18.05
N TYR A 107 0.82 2.16 17.41
CA TYR A 107 0.16 1.48 16.29
C TYR A 107 0.66 1.92 14.90
N SER A 108 1.74 2.71 14.84
CA SER A 108 2.35 3.08 13.54
C SER A 108 2.95 1.84 12.90
N SER A 109 2.59 1.58 11.64
CA SER A 109 3.23 0.51 10.89
C SER A 109 4.71 0.80 10.67
N LYS A 110 5.53 -0.24 10.75
CA LYS A 110 6.98 -0.15 10.63
C LYS A 110 7.49 -1.09 9.57
N ILE A 111 8.51 -0.66 8.84
CA ILE A 111 9.35 -1.52 8.01
C ILE A 111 10.78 -1.34 8.52
N ASP A 112 11.48 -2.43 8.81
CA ASP A 112 12.81 -2.41 9.42
C ASP A 112 12.88 -1.54 10.69
N ASN A 113 11.88 -1.65 11.56
CA ASN A 113 11.71 -0.89 12.81
C ASN A 113 11.52 0.63 12.66
N LYS A 114 11.37 1.15 11.44
CA LYS A 114 11.11 2.58 11.17
C LYS A 114 9.67 2.81 10.71
N THR A 115 9.06 3.84 11.29
CA THR A 115 7.74 4.35 10.89
C THR A 115 7.81 5.12 9.58
N ILE A 116 6.66 5.46 9.00
CA ILE A 116 6.59 6.35 7.82
C ILE A 116 7.28 7.68 8.12
N ALA A 117 6.98 8.29 9.27
CA ALA A 117 7.53 9.61 9.63
C ALA A 117 9.05 9.59 9.78
N GLU A 118 9.61 8.59 10.47
CA GLU A 118 11.06 8.41 10.60
C GLU A 118 11.71 8.20 9.24
N THR A 119 11.09 7.39 8.41
CA THR A 119 11.60 7.06 7.07
C THR A 119 11.57 8.29 6.13
N VAL A 120 10.49 9.08 6.16
CA VAL A 120 10.40 10.35 5.43
C VAL A 120 11.43 11.34 5.94
N GLY A 121 11.61 11.42 7.28
CA GLY A 121 12.62 12.30 7.89
C GLY A 121 14.04 11.92 7.48
N ASP A 122 14.37 10.64 7.42
CA ASP A 122 15.69 10.18 6.99
C ASP A 122 15.97 10.54 5.54
N TRP A 123 14.98 10.39 4.67
CA TRP A 123 15.07 10.80 3.28
C TRP A 123 15.17 12.34 3.14
N TYR A 124 14.26 13.08 3.77
CA TYR A 124 14.17 14.53 3.64
C TYR A 124 15.44 15.25 4.12
N PHE A 125 16.03 14.78 5.22
CA PHE A 125 17.28 15.32 5.77
C PHE A 125 18.55 14.64 5.21
N ASN A 126 18.39 13.85 4.15
CA ASN A 126 19.50 13.15 3.47
C ASN A 126 20.38 12.31 4.42
N ARG A 127 19.75 11.65 5.42
CA ARG A 127 20.44 10.75 6.36
C ARG A 127 20.59 9.35 5.81
N GLU A 128 19.63 8.90 4.98
CA GLU A 128 19.60 7.58 4.39
C GLU A 128 18.88 7.62 3.03
N ARG A 129 19.37 6.83 2.06
CA ARG A 129 18.63 6.52 0.82
C ARG A 129 17.56 5.50 1.15
N VAL A 130 16.30 5.88 0.99
CA VAL A 130 15.18 5.09 1.50
C VAL A 130 14.34 4.49 0.37
N LYS A 131 14.35 3.17 0.24
CA LYS A 131 13.48 2.38 -0.64
C LYS A 131 12.91 1.19 0.13
N ARG A 132 12.01 1.47 1.09
CA ARG A 132 11.45 0.43 1.94
C ARG A 132 10.22 -0.19 1.31
N VAL A 133 10.28 -1.48 1.08
CA VAL A 133 9.17 -2.30 0.57
C VAL A 133 8.99 -3.49 1.50
N ASP A 134 7.82 -3.58 2.07
CA ASP A 134 7.46 -4.64 3.01
C ASP A 134 7.30 -6.01 2.34
N CYS A 135 7.45 -7.06 3.12
CA CYS A 135 7.12 -8.42 2.71
C CYS A 135 5.61 -8.57 2.43
N PRO A 136 5.15 -9.63 1.74
CA PRO A 136 3.73 -9.84 1.50
C PRO A 136 2.93 -10.06 2.79
N PHE A 137 1.68 -9.58 2.83
CA PHE A 137 0.74 -9.94 3.91
C PHE A 137 0.68 -11.47 4.09
N PRO A 138 0.65 -11.98 5.34
CA PRO A 138 0.50 -11.31 6.63
C PRO A 138 1.82 -11.05 7.40
N CYS A 139 2.94 -10.92 6.74
CA CYS A 139 4.26 -10.94 7.34
C CYS A 139 4.55 -9.83 8.37
N ASN A 140 3.91 -8.65 8.23
CA ASN A 140 4.19 -7.50 9.08
C ASN A 140 3.20 -7.40 10.26
N PRO A 141 3.62 -7.74 11.49
CA PRO A 141 2.74 -7.69 12.65
C PRO A 141 2.42 -6.26 13.12
N SER A 142 3.16 -5.26 12.64
CA SER A 142 2.91 -3.85 13.00
C SER A 142 1.78 -3.21 12.19
N CYS A 143 1.24 -3.92 11.20
CA CYS A 143 0.16 -3.41 10.37
C CYS A 143 -1.15 -3.25 11.15
N LEU A 144 -1.68 -2.03 11.19
CA LEU A 144 -3.06 -1.78 11.57
C LEU A 144 -3.96 -2.02 10.35
N ASN A 145 -4.43 -3.26 10.19
CA ASN A 145 -5.35 -3.60 9.12
C ASN A 145 -6.77 -3.12 9.45
N MET A 146 -7.42 -2.48 8.48
CA MET A 146 -8.82 -2.08 8.63
C MET A 146 -9.73 -3.30 8.57
N ASP A 147 -10.72 -3.33 9.45
CA ASP A 147 -11.80 -4.31 9.45
C ASP A 147 -13.14 -3.58 9.40
N PHE A 148 -13.87 -3.79 8.33
CA PHE A 148 -15.19 -3.19 8.08
C PHE A 148 -16.33 -4.19 8.33
N THR A 149 -16.03 -5.29 9.00
CA THR A 149 -17.05 -6.29 9.36
C THR A 149 -17.99 -5.69 10.41
N PRO A 150 -19.30 -5.69 10.19
CA PRO A 150 -20.26 -5.25 11.20
C PRO A 150 -20.11 -6.08 12.48
N PRO A 151 -20.22 -5.46 13.68
CA PRO A 151 -20.21 -6.21 14.93
C PRO A 151 -21.28 -7.33 14.93
N GLY A 152 -20.89 -8.51 15.38
CA GLY A 152 -21.81 -9.66 15.49
C GLY A 152 -22.10 -10.44 14.20
N VAL A 153 -21.49 -10.06 13.07
CA VAL A 153 -21.60 -10.84 11.83
C VAL A 153 -20.45 -11.85 11.76
N HIS A 154 -20.77 -13.11 11.96
CA HIS A 154 -19.92 -14.26 11.67
C HIS A 154 -20.35 -14.84 10.31
N PHE A 155 -19.43 -14.90 9.35
CA PHE A 155 -19.65 -15.53 8.04
C PHE A 155 -19.19 -16.98 8.05
#